data_ad99b00394deb5a5381a3ed8ae92681f
#
_entry.id   ad99b00394deb5a5381a3ed8ae92681f
#
_cell.length_a   1.000
_cell.length_b   1.000
_cell.length_c   1.000
_cell.angle_alpha   90.00
_cell.angle_beta   90.00
_cell.angle_gamma   90.00
#
_symmetry.space_group_name_H-M   'P 1'
#
loop_
_entity.id
_entity.type
_entity.pdbx_description
1 polymer ?
#
loop_
_entity_poly.entity_id
_entity_poly.type
_entity_poly.pdbx_seq_one_letter_code
_entity_poly.pdbx_strand_id
1 'polypeptide(L)'
;MFQGASSLNLDVKGRLSVPTRHRDALGAGSNQLTITKHPHGCLMIFPRSAWEEFRDRIAAQPMAAQWWKRIFLGNAMDVEMYGTGRVLVSPELRAGAGITRDVMLLGMGAYLELWDASTYAAQESEAMKADMPDVFKDFSF
;
A
#
# COMPACT_ATOMS: atom_id res chain seq x y z
N MET A 1 -2.58 3.46 -13.96
CA MET A 1 -2.57 4.08 -12.61
C MET A 1 -3.72 3.54 -11.77
N PHE A 2 -3.47 3.39 -10.49
CA PHE A 2 -4.47 2.87 -9.56
C PHE A 2 -5.29 3.99 -8.95
N GLN A 3 -6.61 3.79 -8.87
CA GLN A 3 -7.53 4.68 -8.17
C GLN A 3 -8.71 3.88 -7.62
N GLY A 4 -9.45 4.48 -6.71
CA GLY A 4 -10.66 3.90 -6.14
C GLY A 4 -10.42 3.12 -4.86
N ALA A 5 -11.49 2.88 -4.13
CA ALA A 5 -11.50 2.19 -2.84
C ALA A 5 -12.31 0.90 -2.93
N SER A 6 -11.81 -0.13 -2.24
CA SER A 6 -12.51 -1.42 -2.13
C SER A 6 -12.49 -1.89 -0.69
N SER A 7 -13.67 -2.20 -0.17
CA SER A 7 -13.83 -2.83 1.15
C SER A 7 -13.72 -4.34 0.97
N LEU A 8 -12.75 -4.95 1.59
CA LEU A 8 -12.42 -6.36 1.39
C LEU A 8 -12.16 -7.06 2.72
N ASN A 9 -12.06 -8.38 2.70
CA ASN A 9 -11.64 -9.18 3.85
C ASN A 9 -10.44 -10.03 3.47
N LEU A 10 -9.46 -10.13 4.36
CA LEU A 10 -8.43 -11.16 4.24
C LEU A 10 -9.02 -12.50 4.64
N ASP A 11 -8.54 -13.58 4.05
CA ASP A 11 -8.90 -14.91 4.52
C ASP A 11 -8.13 -15.27 5.81
N VAL A 12 -8.40 -16.44 6.38
CA VAL A 12 -7.78 -16.86 7.64
C VAL A 12 -6.25 -17.01 7.56
N LYS A 13 -5.71 -17.16 6.35
CA LYS A 13 -4.26 -17.26 6.13
C LYS A 13 -3.61 -15.91 5.82
N GLY A 14 -4.38 -14.84 5.76
CA GLY A 14 -3.89 -13.50 5.44
C GLY A 14 -3.77 -13.22 3.95
N ARG A 15 -4.53 -13.93 3.11
CA ARG A 15 -4.54 -13.69 1.68
C ARG A 15 -5.60 -12.67 1.30
N LEU A 16 -5.19 -11.74 0.41
CA LEU A 16 -6.04 -10.72 -0.19
C LEU A 16 -6.42 -11.17 -1.59
N SER A 17 -7.70 -11.11 -1.94
CA SER A 17 -8.13 -11.26 -3.33
C SER A 17 -8.21 -9.87 -3.96
N VAL A 18 -7.27 -9.58 -4.84
CA VAL A 18 -7.21 -8.28 -5.51
C VAL A 18 -8.41 -8.15 -6.46
N PRO A 19 -9.14 -7.02 -6.42
CA PRO A 19 -10.25 -6.80 -7.35
C PRO A 19 -9.80 -6.89 -8.81
N THR A 20 -10.66 -7.45 -9.66
CA THR A 20 -10.36 -7.68 -11.07
C THR A 20 -9.83 -6.44 -11.78
N ARG A 21 -10.39 -5.26 -11.47
CA ARG A 21 -9.98 -4.00 -12.10
C ARG A 21 -8.51 -3.61 -11.87
N HIS A 22 -7.86 -4.18 -10.84
CA HIS A 22 -6.46 -3.88 -10.51
C HIS A 22 -5.49 -4.98 -10.92
N ARG A 23 -5.97 -6.17 -11.28
CA ARG A 23 -5.10 -7.35 -11.46
C ARG A 23 -4.07 -7.17 -12.55
N ASP A 24 -4.47 -6.69 -13.71
CA ASP A 24 -3.55 -6.56 -14.85
C ASP A 24 -2.45 -5.53 -14.58
N ALA A 25 -2.84 -4.35 -14.10
CA ALA A 25 -1.89 -3.30 -13.78
C ALA A 25 -0.96 -3.69 -12.63
N LEU A 26 -1.49 -4.35 -11.60
CA LEU A 26 -0.70 -4.78 -10.46
C LEU A 26 0.27 -5.89 -10.85
N GLY A 27 -0.18 -6.86 -11.62
CA GLY A 27 0.66 -7.95 -12.10
C GLY A 27 1.72 -7.52 -13.11
N ALA A 28 1.44 -6.49 -13.90
CA ALA A 28 2.37 -5.89 -14.88
C ALA A 28 3.13 -6.95 -15.71
N GLY A 29 2.43 -8.01 -16.12
CA GLY A 29 2.96 -9.10 -16.95
C GLY A 29 3.76 -10.17 -16.23
N SER A 30 4.19 -9.95 -14.98
CA SER A 30 5.02 -10.90 -14.24
C SER A 30 4.37 -11.45 -12.98
N ASN A 31 3.29 -10.83 -12.49
CA ASN A 31 2.66 -11.10 -11.20
C ASN A 31 3.59 -10.94 -9.98
N GLN A 32 4.74 -10.32 -10.16
CA GLN A 32 5.69 -10.06 -9.09
C GLN A 32 5.37 -8.74 -8.43
N LEU A 33 5.18 -8.76 -7.11
CA LEU A 33 4.81 -7.60 -6.31
C LEU A 33 5.81 -7.41 -5.18
N THR A 34 5.78 -6.22 -4.58
CA THR A 34 6.49 -5.96 -3.32
C THR A 34 5.56 -5.20 -2.38
N ILE A 35 5.50 -5.65 -1.13
CA ILE A 35 4.71 -5.01 -0.08
C ILE A 35 5.65 -4.45 0.98
N THR A 36 5.42 -3.22 1.41
CA THR A 36 6.20 -2.60 2.47
C THR A 36 5.34 -1.67 3.32
N LYS A 37 5.92 -1.14 4.38
CA LYS A 37 5.23 -0.23 5.31
C LYS A 37 5.12 1.18 4.74
N HIS A 38 4.02 1.83 5.07
CA HIS A 38 3.77 3.23 4.78
C HIS A 38 3.91 4.07 6.05
N PRO A 39 4.39 5.33 5.96
CA PRO A 39 4.55 6.21 7.14
C PRO A 39 3.28 6.42 7.95
N HIS A 40 2.10 6.30 7.34
CA HIS A 40 0.83 6.52 8.04
C HIS A 40 0.24 5.25 8.68
N GLY A 41 1.01 4.16 8.74
CA GLY A 41 0.61 2.95 9.44
C GLY A 41 -0.15 1.92 8.62
N CYS A 42 -0.31 2.14 7.31
CA CYS A 42 -0.83 1.14 6.39
C CYS A 42 0.31 0.43 5.65
N LEU A 43 -0.04 -0.34 4.63
CA LEU A 43 0.92 -1.02 3.76
C LEU A 43 0.83 -0.44 2.34
N MET A 44 1.95 -0.48 1.62
CA MET A 44 2.01 -0.18 0.19
C MET A 44 2.22 -1.47 -0.58
N ILE A 45 1.43 -1.67 -1.64
CA ILE A 45 1.56 -2.82 -2.54
C ILE A 45 1.93 -2.28 -3.92
N PHE A 46 3.13 -2.63 -4.38
CA PHE A 46 3.68 -2.16 -5.65
C PHE A 46 3.74 -3.29 -6.67
N PRO A 47 3.46 -3.00 -7.96
CA PRO A 47 4.04 -3.80 -9.03
C PRO A 47 5.57 -3.77 -8.90
N ARG A 48 6.26 -4.86 -9.23
CA ARG A 48 7.71 -4.95 -9.03
C ARG A 48 8.47 -3.81 -9.71
N SER A 49 8.09 -3.43 -10.92
CA SER A 49 8.76 -2.33 -11.62
C SER A 49 8.62 -0.98 -10.91
N ALA A 50 7.43 -0.69 -10.40
CA ALA A 50 7.20 0.53 -9.62
C ALA A 50 7.95 0.50 -8.29
N TRP A 51 8.02 -0.67 -7.65
CA TRP A 51 8.81 -0.84 -6.44
C TRP A 51 10.29 -0.54 -6.67
N GLU A 52 10.86 -1.03 -7.77
CA GLU A 52 12.28 -0.81 -8.06
C GLU A 52 12.60 0.67 -8.21
N GLU A 53 11.74 1.45 -8.87
CA GLU A 53 11.90 2.90 -8.96
C GLU A 53 11.84 3.58 -7.60
N PHE A 54 10.85 3.22 -6.79
CA PHE A 54 10.71 3.74 -5.43
C PHE A 54 11.91 3.35 -4.57
N ARG A 55 12.30 2.07 -4.60
CA ARG A 55 13.46 1.54 -3.87
C ARG A 55 14.72 2.34 -4.18
N ASP A 56 15.01 2.55 -5.46
CA ASP A 56 16.23 3.23 -5.87
C ASP A 56 16.24 4.70 -5.41
N ARG A 57 15.09 5.37 -5.45
CA ARG A 57 14.96 6.73 -4.94
C ARG A 57 15.17 6.80 -3.43
N ILE A 58 14.64 5.85 -2.68
CA ILE A 58 14.82 5.78 -1.23
C ILE A 58 16.29 5.47 -0.89
N ALA A 59 16.90 4.51 -1.58
CA ALA A 59 18.29 4.12 -1.34
C ALA A 59 19.26 5.26 -1.59
N ALA A 60 18.94 6.17 -2.51
CA ALA A 60 19.77 7.33 -2.85
C ALA A 60 19.71 8.47 -1.82
N GLN A 61 18.80 8.42 -0.85
CA GLN A 61 18.67 9.47 0.16
C GLN A 61 19.86 9.47 1.13
N PRO A 62 20.21 10.64 1.70
CA PRO A 62 21.35 10.74 2.59
C PRO A 62 21.14 10.03 3.94
N MET A 63 22.21 9.91 4.71
CA MET A 63 22.23 9.23 6.02
C MET A 63 21.18 9.78 6.99
N ALA A 64 20.80 11.04 6.88
CA ALA A 64 19.74 11.64 7.69
C ALA A 64 18.40 10.92 7.54
N ALA A 65 18.18 10.23 6.43
CA ALA A 65 16.96 9.47 6.16
C ALA A 65 17.09 7.98 6.50
N GLN A 66 18.15 7.57 7.21
CA GLN A 66 18.47 6.14 7.38
C GLN A 66 17.37 5.34 8.07
N TRP A 67 16.69 5.92 9.07
CA TRP A 67 15.58 5.21 9.71
C TRP A 67 14.43 4.92 8.76
N TRP A 68 14.12 5.85 7.86
CA TRP A 68 13.08 5.63 6.85
C TRP A 68 13.52 4.64 5.77
N LYS A 69 14.83 4.59 5.44
CA LYS A 69 15.36 3.51 4.60
C LYS A 69 15.11 2.14 5.25
N ARG A 70 15.37 2.02 6.56
CA ARG A 70 15.09 0.76 7.29
C ARG A 70 13.62 0.41 7.25
N ILE A 71 12.75 1.40 7.44
CA ILE A 71 11.31 1.16 7.44
C ILE A 71 10.83 0.70 6.06
N PHE A 72 11.19 1.40 4.99
CA PHE A 72 10.75 1.07 3.64
C PHE A 72 11.44 -0.16 3.07
N LEU A 73 12.76 -0.20 3.12
CA LEU A 73 13.55 -1.26 2.49
C LEU A 73 13.66 -2.49 3.40
N GLY A 74 13.86 -2.27 4.70
CA GLY A 74 14.04 -3.34 5.66
C GLY A 74 12.79 -4.18 5.90
N ASN A 75 11.60 -3.63 5.66
CA ASN A 75 10.33 -4.33 5.81
C ASN A 75 9.74 -4.81 4.48
N ALA A 76 10.41 -4.55 3.35
CA ALA A 76 9.90 -4.93 2.05
C ALA A 76 9.89 -6.45 1.89
N MET A 77 8.77 -6.98 1.41
CA MET A 77 8.60 -8.40 1.13
C MET A 77 8.15 -8.59 -0.31
N ASP A 78 8.93 -9.36 -1.04
CA ASP A 78 8.57 -9.77 -2.39
C ASP A 78 7.54 -10.88 -2.31
N VAL A 79 6.46 -10.73 -3.06
CA VAL A 79 5.39 -11.72 -3.13
C VAL A 79 4.96 -11.90 -4.57
N GLU A 80 4.26 -13.00 -4.85
CA GLU A 80 3.71 -13.26 -6.17
C GLU A 80 2.19 -13.31 -6.09
N MET A 81 1.53 -12.61 -7.01
CA MET A 81 0.09 -12.73 -7.17
C MET A 81 -0.21 -14.03 -7.93
N TYR A 82 -1.06 -14.88 -7.39
CA TYR A 82 -1.34 -16.21 -7.95
C TYR A 82 -2.83 -16.48 -8.08
N GLY A 83 -3.17 -17.54 -8.82
CA GLY A 83 -4.54 -17.95 -9.03
C GLY A 83 -5.39 -16.82 -9.61
N THR A 84 -6.52 -16.53 -8.96
CA THR A 84 -7.44 -15.46 -9.37
C THR A 84 -7.15 -14.13 -8.65
N GLY A 85 -5.90 -13.74 -8.62
CA GLY A 85 -5.49 -12.45 -8.04
C GLY A 85 -5.25 -12.49 -6.54
N ARG A 86 -4.80 -13.62 -5.99
CA ARG A 86 -4.52 -13.74 -4.55
C ARG A 86 -3.10 -13.31 -4.22
N VAL A 87 -2.98 -12.59 -3.11
CA VAL A 87 -1.71 -12.07 -2.60
C VAL A 87 -1.63 -12.39 -1.11
N LEU A 88 -0.55 -13.05 -0.69
CA LEU A 88 -0.33 -13.30 0.74
C LEU A 88 0.31 -12.07 1.38
N VAL A 89 -0.34 -11.55 2.42
CA VAL A 89 0.24 -10.49 3.27
C VAL A 89 0.84 -11.17 4.49
N SER A 90 2.14 -11.01 4.70
CA SER A 90 2.84 -11.71 5.78
C SER A 90 2.29 -11.34 7.17
N PRO A 91 2.39 -12.25 8.15
CA PRO A 91 1.95 -11.96 9.52
C PRO A 91 2.62 -10.71 10.11
N GLU A 92 3.91 -10.51 9.83
CA GLU A 92 4.67 -9.37 10.33
C GLU A 92 4.15 -8.05 9.78
N LEU A 93 3.87 -7.99 8.48
CA LEU A 93 3.31 -6.79 7.85
C LEU A 93 1.89 -6.53 8.34
N ARG A 94 1.07 -7.57 8.46
CA ARG A 94 -0.29 -7.43 9.00
C ARG A 94 -0.27 -6.88 10.42
N ALA A 95 0.56 -7.44 11.28
CA ALA A 95 0.69 -6.98 12.66
C ALA A 95 1.15 -5.52 12.72
N GLY A 96 2.14 -5.15 11.90
CA GLY A 96 2.65 -3.79 11.86
C GLY A 96 1.62 -2.76 11.39
N ALA A 97 0.64 -3.17 10.61
CA ALA A 97 -0.44 -2.30 10.12
C ALA A 97 -1.75 -2.46 10.91
N GLY A 98 -1.75 -3.26 11.96
CA GLY A 98 -2.95 -3.51 12.77
C GLY A 98 -4.07 -4.22 12.00
N ILE A 99 -3.71 -4.98 10.96
CA ILE A 99 -4.67 -5.65 10.10
C ILE A 99 -4.98 -7.04 10.66
N THR A 100 -6.27 -7.33 10.82
CA THR A 100 -6.73 -8.67 11.20
C THR A 100 -7.53 -9.31 10.08
N ARG A 101 -8.65 -8.70 9.68
CA ARG A 101 -9.53 -9.25 8.66
C ARG A 101 -10.08 -8.20 7.71
N ASP A 102 -10.82 -7.24 8.23
CA ASP A 102 -11.51 -6.23 7.41
C ASP A 102 -10.53 -5.14 6.98
N VAL A 103 -10.41 -4.94 5.68
CA VAL A 103 -9.41 -4.04 5.09
C VAL A 103 -10.05 -3.08 4.10
N MET A 104 -9.36 -1.96 3.89
CA MET A 104 -9.65 -1.03 2.81
C MET A 104 -8.46 -1.02 1.87
N LEU A 105 -8.71 -1.28 0.59
CA LEU A 105 -7.70 -1.21 -0.45
C LEU A 105 -7.91 0.04 -1.30
N LEU A 106 -6.89 0.88 -1.41
CA LEU A 106 -6.97 2.16 -2.11
C LEU A 106 -5.98 2.21 -3.26
N GLY A 107 -6.44 2.71 -4.40
CA GLY A 107 -5.55 3.04 -5.50
C GLY A 107 -4.91 4.40 -5.28
N MET A 108 -3.57 4.45 -5.31
CA MET A 108 -2.79 5.64 -5.01
C MET A 108 -1.85 6.02 -6.14
N GLY A 109 -2.30 5.89 -7.38
CA GLY A 109 -1.46 6.21 -8.54
C GLY A 109 -0.54 5.07 -8.91
N ALA A 110 0.71 5.08 -8.44
CA ALA A 110 1.71 4.08 -8.79
C ALA A 110 1.63 2.79 -7.96
N TYR A 111 0.86 2.79 -6.89
CA TYR A 111 0.76 1.66 -5.95
C TYR A 111 -0.62 1.61 -5.31
N LEU A 112 -0.87 0.53 -4.55
CA LEU A 112 -2.08 0.39 -3.74
C LEU A 112 -1.71 0.52 -2.27
N GLU A 113 -2.63 1.10 -1.47
CA GLU A 113 -2.53 1.09 -0.01
C GLU A 113 -3.49 0.08 0.57
N LEU A 114 -3.02 -0.67 1.56
CA LEU A 114 -3.85 -1.62 2.31
C LEU A 114 -3.92 -1.18 3.76
N TRP A 115 -5.13 -0.92 4.23
CA TRP A 115 -5.41 -0.41 5.57
C TRP A 115 -6.27 -1.37 6.36
N ASP A 116 -6.08 -1.39 7.68
CA ASP A 116 -7.14 -1.84 8.57
C ASP A 116 -8.37 -0.95 8.35
N ALA A 117 -9.54 -1.56 8.12
CA ALA A 117 -10.72 -0.82 7.68
C ALA A 117 -11.16 0.24 8.71
N SER A 118 -11.18 -0.09 10.00
CA SER A 118 -11.62 0.86 11.03
C SER A 118 -10.62 1.99 11.24
N THR A 119 -9.32 1.69 11.18
CA THR A 119 -8.27 2.70 11.27
C THR A 119 -8.35 3.69 10.11
N TYR A 120 -8.57 3.19 8.89
CA TYR A 120 -8.73 4.05 7.72
C TYR A 120 -9.91 5.00 7.89
N ALA A 121 -11.07 4.46 8.28
CA ALA A 121 -12.28 5.27 8.45
C ALA A 121 -12.07 6.40 9.47
N ALA A 122 -11.41 6.10 10.58
CA ALA A 122 -11.13 7.10 11.62
C ALA A 122 -10.17 8.18 11.12
N GLN A 123 -9.09 7.79 10.45
CA GLN A 123 -8.10 8.73 9.94
C GLN A 123 -8.64 9.59 8.79
N GLU A 124 -9.42 9.00 7.89
CA GLU A 124 -10.07 9.75 6.82
C GLU A 124 -11.03 10.81 7.40
N SER A 125 -11.82 10.43 8.40
CA SER A 125 -12.74 11.36 9.08
C SER A 125 -11.99 12.55 9.69
N GLU A 126 -10.86 12.31 10.36
CA GLU A 126 -10.04 13.37 10.92
C GLU A 126 -9.40 14.24 9.83
N ALA A 127 -8.91 13.62 8.75
CA ALA A 127 -8.31 14.35 7.64
C ALA A 127 -9.31 15.29 6.95
N MET A 128 -10.57 14.86 6.83
CA MET A 128 -11.64 15.67 6.22
C MET A 128 -12.00 16.91 7.06
N LYS A 129 -11.72 16.90 8.36
CA LYS A 129 -11.95 18.03 9.26
C LYS A 129 -10.80 19.04 9.25
N ALA A 130 -9.62 18.64 8.82
CA ALA A 130 -8.44 19.49 8.80
C ALA A 130 -8.45 20.40 7.57
N ASP A 131 -7.74 21.53 7.66
CA ASP A 131 -7.55 22.43 6.54
C ASP A 131 -6.69 21.75 5.47
N MET A 132 -7.03 22.02 4.20
CA MET A 132 -6.28 21.49 3.08
C MET A 132 -4.89 22.12 3.03
N PRO A 133 -3.81 21.31 2.76
CA PRO A 133 -2.46 21.88 2.63
C PRO A 133 -2.36 22.91 1.49
N ASP A 134 -1.42 23.85 1.64
CA ASP A 134 -1.21 24.93 0.68
C ASP A 134 -0.83 24.45 -0.74
N VAL A 135 -0.30 23.21 -0.85
CA VAL A 135 0.00 22.63 -2.17
C VAL A 135 -1.21 22.54 -3.08
N PHE A 136 -2.44 22.59 -2.52
CA PHE A 136 -3.69 22.55 -3.30
C PHE A 136 -4.31 23.91 -3.53
N LYS A 137 -3.69 25.03 -3.10
CA LYS A 137 -4.29 26.37 -3.16
C LYS A 137 -4.65 26.83 -4.58
N ASP A 138 -3.94 26.32 -5.59
CA ASP A 138 -4.18 26.69 -7.00
C ASP A 138 -5.17 25.76 -7.70
N PHE A 139 -5.68 24.73 -6.99
CA PHE A 139 -6.70 23.84 -7.53
C PHE A 139 -8.07 24.51 -7.39
N SER A 140 -8.94 24.31 -8.39
CA SER A 140 -10.34 24.76 -8.33
C SER A 140 -11.25 23.62 -7.91
N PHE A 141 -12.11 23.91 -6.94
CA PHE A 141 -13.07 22.94 -6.48
C PHE A 141 -14.50 23.47 -6.56
#